data_55984b1e19cddc0d278197e936faabe7
#
_entry.id   55984b1e19cddc0d278197e936faabe7
#
_cell.length_a   1.000
_cell.length_b   1.000
_cell.length_c   1.000
_cell.angle_alpha   90.00
_cell.angle_beta   90.00
_cell.angle_gamma   90.00
#
_symmetry.space_group_name_H-M   'P 1'
#
loop_
_entity.id
_entity.type
_entity.pdbx_description
1 polymer ?
#
loop_
_entity_poly.entity_id
_entity_poly.type
_entity_poly.pdbx_seq_one_letter_code
_entity_poly.pdbx_strand_id
1 'polypeptide(L)'
;MISRDGGRVQAPSHLTIETVIPLFKNGLQATGETSLVVDLAQVVTVDSAAVSLLLAWLREAQRSSVQLCFTHVPENLLSLARLYGVVDMLPLCGNDSAQS
;
A
#
# COMPACT_ATOMS: atom_id res chain seq x y z
N MET A 1 8.91 -9.26 5.14
CA MET A 1 8.04 -10.16 4.41
C MET A 1 6.59 -9.78 4.58
N ILE A 2 5.80 -9.93 3.54
CA ILE A 2 4.39 -9.57 3.57
C ILE A 2 3.56 -10.77 4.01
N SER A 3 2.67 -10.53 4.97
CA SER A 3 1.67 -11.52 5.35
C SER A 3 0.44 -11.33 4.48
N ARG A 4 -0.14 -12.42 4.04
CA ARG A 4 -1.31 -12.35 3.20
C ARG A 4 -2.38 -13.29 3.74
N ASP A 5 -3.58 -12.79 3.82
CA ASP A 5 -4.67 -13.54 4.42
C ASP A 5 -5.96 -13.19 3.70
N GLY A 6 -6.35 -14.05 2.73
CA GLY A 6 -7.64 -13.95 2.09
C GLY A 6 -7.98 -12.59 1.52
N GLY A 7 -7.12 -12.01 0.70
CA GLY A 7 -7.37 -10.70 0.12
C GLY A 7 -6.91 -9.55 0.97
N ARG A 8 -6.24 -9.84 2.08
CA ARG A 8 -5.67 -8.81 2.93
C ARG A 8 -4.17 -8.99 3.00
N VAL A 9 -3.44 -7.92 2.71
CA VAL A 9 -1.98 -7.91 2.69
C VAL A 9 -1.52 -6.99 3.79
N GLN A 10 -0.62 -7.46 4.65
CA GLN A 10 -0.10 -6.66 5.72
C GLN A 10 1.31 -6.22 5.41
N ALA A 11 1.54 -4.91 5.38
CA ALA A 11 2.85 -4.36 5.07
C ALA A 11 3.78 -4.48 6.28
N PRO A 12 5.09 -4.60 6.04
CA PRO A 12 6.04 -4.68 7.15
C PRO A 12 6.19 -3.33 7.86
N SER A 13 6.89 -3.36 8.99
CA SER A 13 7.04 -2.17 9.83
C SER A 13 7.83 -1.05 9.15
N HIS A 14 8.76 -1.42 8.30
CA HIS A 14 9.64 -0.44 7.65
C HIS A 14 9.41 -0.47 6.16
N LEU A 15 9.04 0.67 5.60
CA LEU A 15 8.91 0.83 4.15
C LEU A 15 9.91 1.88 3.71
N THR A 16 11.15 1.46 3.56
CA THR A 16 12.26 2.32 3.16
C THR A 16 12.93 1.73 1.94
N ILE A 17 13.84 2.49 1.34
CA ILE A 17 14.51 2.04 0.13
C ILE A 17 15.15 0.66 0.31
N GLU A 18 15.59 0.35 1.53
CA GLU A 18 16.23 -0.92 1.79
C GLU A 18 15.25 -2.08 1.85
N THR A 19 14.04 -1.82 2.30
CA THR A 19 13.06 -2.89 2.51
C THR A 19 12.10 -3.06 1.35
N VAL A 20 11.92 -2.03 0.50
CA VAL A 20 10.93 -2.13 -0.55
C VAL A 20 11.45 -2.89 -1.77
N ILE A 21 12.75 -3.01 -1.94
CA ILE A 21 13.29 -3.68 -3.14
C ILE A 21 12.77 -5.11 -3.29
N PRO A 22 12.82 -5.96 -2.25
CA PRO A 22 12.23 -7.29 -2.38
C PRO A 22 10.74 -7.24 -2.65
N LEU A 23 10.03 -6.25 -2.10
CA LEU A 23 8.60 -6.13 -2.32
C LEU A 23 8.28 -5.77 -3.76
N PHE A 24 9.11 -4.92 -4.39
CA PHE A 24 8.97 -4.64 -5.80
C PHE A 24 9.15 -5.91 -6.65
N LYS A 25 10.17 -6.69 -6.31
CA LYS A 25 10.48 -7.89 -7.08
C LYS A 25 9.40 -8.93 -6.99
N ASN A 26 8.83 -9.10 -5.80
CA ASN A 26 7.80 -10.10 -5.59
C ASN A 26 6.44 -9.66 -6.11
N GLY A 27 6.25 -8.35 -6.25
CA GLY A 27 4.98 -7.82 -6.69
C GLY A 27 3.89 -8.02 -5.66
N LEU A 28 2.69 -7.71 -6.06
CA LEU A 28 1.54 -7.79 -5.17
C LEU A 28 0.97 -9.21 -5.08
N GLN A 29 1.21 -10.03 -6.09
CA GLN A 29 0.74 -11.42 -6.10
C GLN A 29 -0.77 -11.52 -5.99
N ALA A 30 -1.48 -10.72 -6.76
CA ALA A 30 -2.94 -10.66 -6.69
C ALA A 30 -3.56 -11.82 -7.48
N THR A 31 -3.37 -13.03 -7.02
CA THR A 31 -3.82 -14.22 -7.72
C THR A 31 -5.19 -14.63 -7.22
N GLY A 32 -6.18 -14.58 -8.11
CA GLY A 32 -7.50 -15.09 -7.78
C GLY A 32 -8.40 -14.14 -7.01
N GLU A 33 -7.88 -13.06 -6.48
CA GLU A 33 -8.71 -12.09 -5.78
C GLU A 33 -9.26 -11.06 -6.73
N THR A 34 -10.46 -10.55 -6.41
CA THR A 34 -11.03 -9.43 -7.13
C THR A 34 -10.84 -8.13 -6.35
N SER A 35 -10.53 -8.21 -5.07
CA SER A 35 -10.24 -7.03 -4.27
C SER A 35 -9.18 -7.37 -3.25
N LEU A 36 -8.37 -6.37 -2.91
CA LEU A 36 -7.31 -6.51 -1.93
C LEU A 36 -7.32 -5.31 -0.98
N VAL A 37 -7.09 -5.59 0.28
CA VAL A 37 -6.89 -4.57 1.30
C VAL A 37 -5.44 -4.62 1.74
N VAL A 38 -4.72 -3.52 1.60
CA VAL A 38 -3.35 -3.43 2.08
C VAL A 38 -3.37 -2.72 3.43
N ASP A 39 -3.02 -3.45 4.47
CA ASP A 39 -3.07 -2.94 5.83
C ASP A 39 -1.71 -2.39 6.20
N LEU A 40 -1.66 -1.11 6.50
CA LEU A 40 -0.43 -0.40 6.82
C LEU A 40 -0.31 -0.10 8.31
N ALA A 41 -1.09 -0.78 9.13
CA ALA A 41 -1.14 -0.49 10.57
C ALA A 41 0.20 -0.70 11.26
N GLN A 42 1.02 -1.61 10.77
CA GLN A 42 2.30 -1.91 11.40
C GLN A 42 3.42 -1.02 10.90
N VAL A 43 3.17 -0.20 9.89
CA VAL A 43 4.22 0.63 9.31
C VAL A 43 4.57 1.75 10.26
N VAL A 44 5.85 1.86 10.62
CA VAL A 44 6.32 2.93 11.51
C VAL A 44 7.37 3.81 10.85
N THR A 45 8.17 3.26 9.94
CA THR A 45 9.25 4.00 9.28
C THR A 45 9.01 4.02 7.78
N VAL A 46 9.02 5.20 7.18
CA VAL A 46 8.80 5.34 5.74
C VAL A 46 9.78 6.37 5.17
N ASP A 47 10.07 6.20 3.89
CA ASP A 47 10.74 7.24 3.11
C ASP A 47 10.06 7.32 1.75
N SER A 48 10.63 8.06 0.81
CA SER A 48 9.98 8.25 -0.49
C SER A 48 9.77 6.93 -1.23
N ALA A 49 10.57 5.92 -0.95
CA ALA A 49 10.40 4.62 -1.60
C ALA A 49 9.08 3.98 -1.21
N ALA A 50 8.55 4.28 -0.02
CA ALA A 50 7.25 3.75 0.38
C ALA A 50 6.15 4.25 -0.55
N VAL A 51 6.18 5.53 -0.88
CA VAL A 51 5.18 6.09 -1.79
C VAL A 51 5.28 5.42 -3.15
N SER A 52 6.50 5.22 -3.64
CA SER A 52 6.70 4.55 -4.92
C SER A 52 6.16 3.12 -4.90
N LEU A 53 6.34 2.41 -3.80
CA LEU A 53 5.84 1.05 -3.68
C LEU A 53 4.32 1.02 -3.74
N LEU A 54 3.66 1.92 -3.01
CA LEU A 54 2.20 1.96 -3.04
C LEU A 54 1.68 2.22 -4.45
N LEU A 55 2.32 3.13 -5.17
CA LEU A 55 1.92 3.43 -6.53
C LEU A 55 2.16 2.25 -7.47
N ALA A 56 3.27 1.54 -7.26
CA ALA A 56 3.56 0.36 -8.06
C ALA A 56 2.53 -0.74 -7.82
N TRP A 57 2.14 -0.94 -6.57
CA TRP A 57 1.12 -1.93 -6.25
C TRP A 57 -0.22 -1.54 -6.85
N LEU A 58 -0.56 -0.25 -6.80
CA LEU A 58 -1.80 0.23 -7.38
C LEU A 58 -1.83 -0.03 -8.88
N ARG A 59 -0.71 0.24 -9.55
CA ARG A 59 -0.62 0.02 -10.99
C ARG A 59 -0.76 -1.46 -11.32
N GLU A 60 -0.14 -2.31 -10.52
CA GLU A 60 -0.25 -3.75 -10.75
C GLU A 60 -1.68 -4.24 -10.55
N ALA A 61 -2.35 -3.73 -9.52
CA ALA A 61 -3.74 -4.10 -9.27
C ALA A 61 -4.63 -3.68 -10.44
N GLN A 62 -4.39 -2.50 -10.98
CA GLN A 62 -5.16 -2.03 -12.13
C GLN A 62 -4.96 -2.93 -13.34
N ARG A 63 -3.73 -3.38 -13.56
CA ARG A 63 -3.46 -4.28 -14.69
C ARG A 63 -4.13 -5.63 -14.52
N SER A 64 -4.30 -6.06 -13.28
CA SER A 64 -4.91 -7.34 -12.98
C SER A 64 -6.41 -7.24 -12.74
N SER A 65 -6.98 -6.07 -12.92
CA SER A 65 -8.41 -5.81 -12.69
C SER A 65 -8.80 -6.11 -11.24
N VAL A 66 -7.92 -5.80 -10.30
CA VAL A 66 -8.14 -5.99 -8.88
C VAL A 66 -8.42 -4.64 -8.25
N GLN A 67 -9.44 -4.58 -7.40
CA GLN A 67 -9.72 -3.37 -6.64
C GLN A 67 -8.87 -3.36 -5.39
N LEU A 68 -8.03 -2.36 -5.27
CA LEU A 68 -7.08 -2.25 -4.19
C LEU A 68 -7.42 -1.04 -3.33
N CYS A 69 -7.38 -1.20 -2.01
CA CYS A 69 -7.47 -0.04 -1.13
C CYS A 69 -6.47 -0.21 0.01
N PHE A 70 -6.10 0.92 0.60
CA PHE A 70 -5.17 0.96 1.72
C PHE A 70 -5.92 1.33 2.98
N THR A 71 -5.59 0.65 4.08
CA THR A 71 -6.22 0.93 5.35
C THR A 71 -5.13 1.19 6.40
N HIS A 72 -5.49 1.97 7.42
CA HIS A 72 -4.59 2.32 8.53
C HIS A 72 -3.32 3.00 8.04
N VAL A 73 -3.45 3.89 7.06
CA VAL A 73 -2.30 4.60 6.51
C VAL A 73 -1.75 5.54 7.57
N PRO A 74 -0.46 5.39 7.95
CA PRO A 74 0.10 6.26 9.00
C PRO A 74 0.26 7.68 8.49
N GLU A 75 0.24 8.61 9.45
CA GLU A 75 0.28 10.03 9.11
C GLU A 75 1.59 10.40 8.39
N ASN A 76 2.71 9.79 8.78
CA ASN A 76 3.97 10.10 8.12
C ASN A 76 3.94 9.71 6.65
N LEU A 77 3.25 8.62 6.32
CA LEU A 77 3.14 8.21 4.92
C LEU A 77 2.19 9.13 4.17
N LEU A 78 1.08 9.52 4.80
CA LEU A 78 0.17 10.48 4.19
C LEU A 78 0.85 11.81 3.92
N SER A 79 1.70 12.24 4.85
CA SER A 79 2.44 13.49 4.68
C SER A 79 3.35 13.43 3.46
N LEU A 80 4.03 12.32 3.27
CA LEU A 80 4.88 12.15 2.09
C LEU A 80 4.04 12.15 0.81
N ALA A 81 2.91 11.48 0.83
CA ALA A 81 2.05 11.43 -0.34
C ALA A 81 1.55 12.82 -0.71
N ARG A 82 1.22 13.64 0.31
CA ARG A 82 0.81 15.02 0.06
C ARG A 82 1.95 15.84 -0.53
N LEU A 83 3.14 15.65 0.02
CA LEU A 83 4.31 16.37 -0.44
C LEU A 83 4.59 16.10 -1.92
N TYR A 84 4.40 14.86 -2.33
CA TYR A 84 4.65 14.49 -3.72
C TYR A 84 3.42 14.66 -4.60
N GLY A 85 2.31 15.13 -4.03
CA GLY A 85 1.12 15.41 -4.82
C GLY A 85 0.37 14.19 -5.29
N VAL A 86 0.52 13.06 -4.61
CA VAL A 86 -0.10 11.81 -5.05
C VAL A 86 -1.12 11.27 -4.06
N VAL A 87 -1.42 12.01 -3.00
CA VAL A 87 -2.34 11.51 -1.98
C VAL A 87 -3.71 11.19 -2.58
N ASP A 88 -4.15 11.97 -3.56
CA ASP A 88 -5.45 11.75 -4.17
C ASP A 88 -5.48 10.51 -5.05
N MET A 89 -4.32 9.98 -5.40
CA MET A 89 -4.24 8.77 -6.21
C MET A 89 -4.36 7.51 -5.38
N LEU A 90 -4.23 7.62 -4.06
CA LEU A 90 -4.22 6.45 -3.19
C LEU A 90 -5.65 6.10 -2.79
N PRO A 91 -6.15 4.93 -3.21
CA PRO A 91 -7.50 4.53 -2.84
C PRO A 91 -7.52 4.07 -1.38
N LEU A 92 -8.19 4.82 -0.53
CA LEU A 92 -8.33 4.47 0.86
C LEU A 92 -9.58 3.63 1.04
N CYS A 93 -9.49 2.64 1.92
CA CYS A 93 -10.65 1.82 2.20
C CYS A 93 -11.76 2.67 2.81
N GLY A 94 -12.99 2.34 2.48
CA GLY A 94 -14.12 3.19 2.84
C GLY A 94 -14.21 3.51 4.32
N ASN A 95 -13.90 2.55 5.16
CA ASN A 95 -13.98 2.78 6.60
C ASN A 95 -13.04 3.86 7.05
N ASP A 96 -11.85 3.88 6.48
CA ASP A 96 -10.86 4.87 6.86
C ASP A 96 -11.27 6.24 6.39
N SER A 97 -11.85 6.31 5.21
CA SER A 97 -12.34 7.57 4.70
C SER A 97 -13.38 8.18 5.63
N ALA A 98 -14.22 7.33 6.15
CA ALA A 98 -15.29 7.80 7.04
C ALA A 98 -14.75 8.37 8.33
N GLN A 99 -13.56 8.00 8.69
CA GLN A 99 -12.94 8.48 9.92
C GLN A 99 -12.35 9.86 9.79
N SER A 100 -12.07 10.24 8.64
CA SER A 100 -11.31 11.48 8.41
C SER A 100 -12.14 12.69 8.62
#